data_b4965ec333a003da509c738c6ea15058
#
_entry.id   b4965ec333a003da509c738c6ea15058
#
_cell.length_a   1.000
_cell.length_b   1.000
_cell.length_c   1.000
_cell.angle_alpha   90.00
_cell.angle_beta   90.00
_cell.angle_gamma   90.00
#
_symmetry.space_group_name_H-M   'P 1'
#
loop_
_entity.id
_entity.type
_entity.pdbx_description
1 polymer ?
#
loop_
_entity_poly.entity_id
_entity_poly.type
_entity_poly.pdbx_seq_one_letter_code
_entity_poly.pdbx_strand_id
1 'polypeptide(L)'
;MIKFASALRGAALAGLMSATSVPAMAQAPAADTMAAIRARGQLVCSTSPSTVGFSLPDSQGVWRGLDVDYCRAVAAAILGDPSKVRIVPSSTQQRFTMLQSGEIDLLSRTTTWTLTREASLGLVFAGINVFDGQGFMVHRDSGVTSAKQLDGATVCVQPGTTTELNMTDFFRTNRLRFTPVVIENIEEIRTAFINKRCDAYTTDASSLASFAAAQGANANRFLLLPEIISKEPLGPVVRKGDWRYFDVVRWVHFALLTAEELGITQANVGSFANSTNPDIQRFMGQTGDLGQMLGLEKDWAPRVIRAVGNYGEIWERNMTPIGFPRSVNNLWSKGGLQYAPPMR
;
A
#
# COMPACT_ATOMS: atom_id res chain seq x y z
N MET A 1 36.45 -70.17 62.40
CA MET A 1 35.45 -70.41 61.32
C MET A 1 34.22 -69.64 61.70
N ILE A 2 34.13 -68.39 61.29
CA ILE A 2 33.15 -67.42 61.76
C ILE A 2 32.43 -66.92 60.49
N LYS A 3 31.10 -67.10 60.43
CA LYS A 3 30.22 -66.59 59.38
C LYS A 3 29.82 -65.15 59.72
N PHE A 4 30.05 -64.18 58.83
CA PHE A 4 29.43 -62.89 58.89
C PHE A 4 28.43 -62.73 57.79
N ALA A 5 27.20 -62.47 58.23
CA ALA A 5 26.07 -62.09 57.34
C ALA A 5 25.98 -60.58 57.34
N SER A 6 26.07 -59.98 56.16
CA SER A 6 25.83 -58.52 55.97
C SER A 6 24.45 -58.30 55.34
N ALA A 7 23.64 -57.58 56.08
CA ALA A 7 22.31 -57.13 55.63
C ALA A 7 22.47 -55.80 54.84
N LEU A 8 22.08 -55.76 53.57
CA LEU A 8 21.90 -54.52 52.77
C LEU A 8 20.53 -53.93 53.07
N ARG A 9 20.52 -52.73 53.63
CA ARG A 9 19.32 -51.87 53.68
C ARG A 9 19.29 -51.02 52.42
N GLY A 10 18.31 -51.23 51.57
CA GLY A 10 18.00 -50.38 50.42
C GLY A 10 17.22 -49.15 50.88
N ALA A 11 17.76 -47.99 50.67
CA ALA A 11 17.07 -46.69 50.82
C ALA A 11 16.48 -46.32 49.48
N ALA A 12 15.14 -46.30 49.36
CA ALA A 12 14.44 -45.80 48.22
C ALA A 12 14.36 -44.25 48.31
N LEU A 13 15.06 -43.57 47.46
CA LEU A 13 14.87 -42.11 47.23
C LEU A 13 13.64 -41.91 46.32
N ALA A 14 12.54 -41.43 46.90
CA ALA A 14 11.44 -40.88 46.15
C ALA A 14 11.75 -39.46 45.71
N GLY A 15 12.11 -39.30 44.45
CA GLY A 15 12.32 -37.97 43.83
C GLY A 15 10.96 -37.29 43.58
N LEU A 16 10.65 -36.23 44.32
CA LEU A 16 9.55 -35.31 43.99
C LEU A 16 9.97 -34.50 42.73
N MET A 17 9.40 -34.85 41.57
CA MET A 17 9.42 -33.95 40.40
C MET A 17 8.41 -32.81 40.63
N SER A 18 8.94 -31.66 41.06
CA SER A 18 8.18 -30.42 41.07
C SER A 18 7.99 -29.95 39.63
N ALA A 19 6.77 -30.17 39.09
CA ALA A 19 6.36 -29.60 37.81
C ALA A 19 6.25 -28.08 37.96
N THR A 20 7.25 -27.36 37.50
CA THR A 20 7.19 -25.90 37.36
C THR A 20 6.22 -25.60 36.22
N SER A 21 4.99 -25.24 36.53
CA SER A 21 4.04 -24.68 35.56
C SER A 21 4.59 -23.33 35.07
N VAL A 22 5.11 -23.31 33.85
CA VAL A 22 5.42 -22.04 33.15
C VAL A 22 4.08 -21.36 32.87
N PRO A 23 3.84 -20.15 33.36
CA PRO A 23 2.62 -19.46 33.07
C PRO A 23 2.58 -19.25 31.53
N ALA A 24 1.53 -19.77 30.86
CA ALA A 24 1.24 -19.45 29.50
C ALA A 24 1.04 -17.91 29.46
N MET A 25 1.96 -17.20 28.81
CA MET A 25 1.77 -15.78 28.55
C MET A 25 0.51 -15.68 27.69
N ALA A 26 -0.57 -15.21 28.27
CA ALA A 26 -1.78 -14.88 27.55
C ALA A 26 -1.40 -13.88 26.48
N GLN A 27 -1.52 -14.30 25.22
CA GLN A 27 -1.31 -13.42 24.07
C GLN A 27 -2.30 -12.27 24.23
N ALA A 28 -1.79 -11.02 24.25
CA ALA A 28 -2.65 -9.84 24.29
C ALA A 28 -3.73 -9.97 23.22
N PRO A 29 -5.00 -9.65 23.53
CA PRO A 29 -6.08 -9.75 22.54
C PRO A 29 -5.66 -9.03 21.26
N ALA A 30 -5.83 -9.67 20.12
CA ALA A 30 -5.55 -9.07 18.82
C ALA A 30 -6.31 -7.74 18.73
N ALA A 31 -5.62 -6.67 18.31
CA ALA A 31 -6.24 -5.35 18.20
C ALA A 31 -7.43 -5.45 17.22
N ASP A 32 -8.63 -5.13 17.64
CA ASP A 32 -9.80 -5.05 16.78
C ASP A 32 -9.89 -3.64 16.18
N THR A 33 -9.17 -3.44 15.09
CA THR A 33 -9.13 -2.15 14.37
C THR A 33 -10.52 -1.75 13.86
N MET A 34 -11.34 -2.72 13.42
CA MET A 34 -12.70 -2.42 12.96
C MET A 34 -13.59 -1.90 14.08
N ALA A 35 -13.52 -2.50 15.29
CA ALA A 35 -14.26 -2.00 16.43
C ALA A 35 -13.81 -0.58 16.83
N ALA A 36 -12.51 -0.31 16.81
CA ALA A 36 -11.96 1.03 17.07
C ALA A 36 -12.44 2.07 16.03
N ILE A 37 -12.43 1.72 14.73
CA ILE A 37 -12.93 2.58 13.65
C ILE A 37 -14.43 2.87 13.85
N ARG A 38 -15.24 1.86 14.16
CA ARG A 38 -16.67 2.03 14.40
C ARG A 38 -16.97 2.86 15.65
N ALA A 39 -16.28 2.61 16.75
CA ALA A 39 -16.44 3.38 17.99
C ALA A 39 -16.07 4.86 17.80
N ARG A 40 -15.04 5.14 17.02
CA ARG A 40 -14.61 6.50 16.68
C ARG A 40 -15.50 7.13 15.60
N GLY A 41 -16.21 6.33 14.81
CA GLY A 41 -17.01 6.77 13.68
C GLY A 41 -16.20 7.31 12.49
N GLN A 42 -14.90 7.02 12.43
CA GLN A 42 -13.99 7.54 11.41
C GLN A 42 -12.80 6.62 11.18
N LEU A 43 -12.44 6.37 9.92
CA LEU A 43 -11.18 5.74 9.51
C LEU A 43 -10.06 6.78 9.51
N VAL A 44 -8.91 6.46 10.10
CA VAL A 44 -7.69 7.29 10.00
C VAL A 44 -6.75 6.68 8.98
N CYS A 45 -6.55 7.37 7.86
CA CYS A 45 -5.79 6.87 6.73
C CYS A 45 -4.62 7.79 6.41
N SER A 46 -3.41 7.23 6.28
CA SER A 46 -2.24 8.01 5.89
C SER A 46 -1.98 7.93 4.39
N THR A 47 -1.66 9.09 3.81
CA THR A 47 -1.33 9.26 2.40
C THR A 47 -0.05 10.10 2.24
N SER A 48 0.41 10.27 1.01
CA SER A 48 1.48 11.24 0.70
C SER A 48 0.98 12.68 0.91
N PRO A 49 1.83 13.60 1.38
CA PRO A 49 1.41 14.98 1.57
C PRO A 49 1.14 15.73 0.26
N SER A 50 1.81 15.36 -0.83
CA SER A 50 1.72 16.11 -2.10
C SER A 50 2.19 15.25 -3.27
N THR A 51 1.29 14.45 -3.86
CA THR A 51 1.61 13.66 -5.06
C THR A 51 0.38 13.64 -5.97
N VAL A 52 0.44 14.43 -7.05
CA VAL A 52 -0.66 14.53 -8.05
C VAL A 52 -1.03 13.14 -8.55
N GLY A 53 -2.32 12.85 -8.67
CA GLY A 53 -2.82 11.53 -9.03
C GLY A 53 -2.91 10.53 -7.87
N PHE A 54 -2.10 10.64 -6.82
CA PHE A 54 -2.16 9.77 -5.65
C PHE A 54 -2.81 10.40 -4.44
N SER A 55 -2.34 11.57 -4.04
CA SER A 55 -2.85 12.29 -2.87
C SER A 55 -2.43 13.77 -2.93
N LEU A 56 -3.41 14.63 -3.13
CA LEU A 56 -3.22 16.08 -3.13
C LEU A 56 -4.52 16.74 -2.65
N PRO A 57 -4.48 17.74 -1.74
CA PRO A 57 -5.63 18.56 -1.47
C PRO A 57 -5.91 19.51 -2.65
N ASP A 58 -7.18 19.63 -3.02
CA ASP A 58 -7.62 20.66 -3.98
C ASP A 58 -7.66 22.06 -3.34
N SER A 59 -8.05 23.07 -4.11
CA SER A 59 -8.13 24.46 -3.64
C SER A 59 -9.11 24.70 -2.48
N GLN A 60 -9.97 23.72 -2.21
CA GLN A 60 -10.91 23.75 -1.09
C GLN A 60 -10.44 22.91 0.10
N GLY A 61 -9.22 22.36 0.03
CA GLY A 61 -8.66 21.47 1.05
C GLY A 61 -9.20 20.04 0.99
N VAL A 62 -9.97 19.67 -0.05
CA VAL A 62 -10.48 18.32 -0.21
C VAL A 62 -9.42 17.42 -0.85
N TRP A 63 -9.01 16.38 -0.14
CA TRP A 63 -8.04 15.42 -0.63
C TRP A 63 -8.57 14.62 -1.82
N ARG A 64 -7.73 14.47 -2.86
CA ARG A 64 -8.04 13.72 -4.08
C ARG A 64 -6.86 12.84 -4.48
N GLY A 65 -7.15 11.75 -5.21
CA GLY A 65 -6.13 10.85 -5.74
C GLY A 65 -6.44 9.38 -5.48
N LEU A 66 -5.69 8.48 -6.13
CA LEU A 66 -5.87 7.03 -6.06
C LEU A 66 -5.78 6.53 -4.61
N ASP A 67 -4.76 6.92 -3.87
CA ASP A 67 -4.58 6.51 -2.47
C ASP A 67 -5.73 7.01 -1.58
N VAL A 68 -6.23 8.22 -1.84
CA VAL A 68 -7.37 8.81 -1.12
C VAL A 68 -8.66 8.05 -1.43
N ASP A 69 -8.87 7.66 -2.69
CA ASP A 69 -10.04 6.89 -3.10
C ASP A 69 -10.04 5.50 -2.44
N TYR A 70 -8.88 4.86 -2.26
CA TYR A 70 -8.75 3.63 -1.47
C TYR A 70 -9.11 3.83 0.00
N CYS A 71 -8.67 4.93 0.63
CA CYS A 71 -9.09 5.26 2.01
C CYS A 71 -10.62 5.42 2.09
N ARG A 72 -11.24 6.12 1.13
CA ARG A 72 -12.69 6.29 1.06
C ARG A 72 -13.45 5.00 0.80
N ALA A 73 -12.89 4.12 -0.04
CA ALA A 73 -13.45 2.80 -0.30
C ALA A 73 -13.55 1.96 0.98
N VAL A 74 -12.48 1.93 1.77
CA VAL A 74 -12.46 1.22 3.06
C VAL A 74 -13.42 1.87 4.07
N ALA A 75 -13.50 3.20 4.15
CA ALA A 75 -14.47 3.89 5.01
C ALA A 75 -15.91 3.58 4.59
N ALA A 76 -16.21 3.58 3.29
CA ALA A 76 -17.53 3.22 2.76
C ALA A 76 -17.91 1.76 3.10
N ALA A 77 -16.96 0.83 3.04
CA ALA A 77 -17.18 -0.57 3.39
C ALA A 77 -17.51 -0.76 4.88
N ILE A 78 -16.76 -0.11 5.78
CA ILE A 78 -16.87 -0.32 7.23
C ILE A 78 -17.97 0.54 7.86
N LEU A 79 -18.09 1.81 7.43
CA LEU A 79 -18.94 2.84 8.05
C LEU A 79 -20.15 3.24 7.19
N GLY A 80 -20.24 2.73 5.96
CA GLY A 80 -21.30 3.07 5.01
C GLY A 80 -21.18 4.47 4.40
N ASP A 81 -20.14 5.23 4.72
CA ASP A 81 -19.98 6.63 4.34
C ASP A 81 -18.51 6.93 3.97
N PRO A 82 -18.20 7.26 2.70
CA PRO A 82 -16.84 7.58 2.26
C PRO A 82 -16.28 8.87 2.84
N SER A 83 -17.12 9.76 3.38
CA SER A 83 -16.67 11.01 4.01
C SER A 83 -16.11 10.78 5.41
N LYS A 84 -16.41 9.64 6.04
CA LYS A 84 -15.90 9.27 7.36
C LYS A 84 -14.46 8.76 7.33
N VAL A 85 -13.61 9.53 6.66
CA VAL A 85 -12.17 9.29 6.60
C VAL A 85 -11.42 10.56 7.01
N ARG A 86 -10.42 10.40 7.89
CA ARG A 86 -9.46 11.44 8.22
C ARG A 86 -8.15 11.12 7.53
N ILE A 87 -7.75 11.98 6.59
CA ILE A 87 -6.46 11.87 5.92
C ILE A 87 -5.38 12.49 6.80
N VAL A 88 -4.32 11.74 7.05
CA VAL A 88 -3.15 12.16 7.83
C VAL A 88 -1.92 11.99 6.95
N PRO A 89 -1.38 13.06 6.37
CA PRO A 89 -0.17 12.96 5.55
C PRO A 89 1.03 12.50 6.40
N SER A 90 1.87 11.65 5.82
CA SER A 90 3.11 11.20 6.47
C SER A 90 4.31 11.30 5.54
N SER A 91 5.50 11.49 6.12
CA SER A 91 6.77 11.39 5.39
C SER A 91 7.13 9.93 5.07
N THR A 92 8.18 9.73 4.28
CA THR A 92 8.69 8.38 3.96
C THR A 92 9.25 7.66 5.20
N GLN A 93 9.79 8.40 6.16
CA GLN A 93 10.37 7.85 7.39
C GLN A 93 9.30 7.57 8.46
N GLN A 94 8.29 8.42 8.60
CA GLN A 94 7.28 8.33 9.67
C GLN A 94 6.18 7.31 9.43
N ARG A 95 5.84 7.04 8.15
CA ARG A 95 4.64 6.25 7.78
C ARG A 95 4.50 4.90 8.47
N PHE A 96 5.62 4.16 8.64
CA PHE A 96 5.57 2.83 9.26
C PHE A 96 5.39 2.91 10.77
N THR A 97 6.08 3.84 11.43
CA THR A 97 5.94 4.05 12.89
C THR A 97 4.53 4.49 13.24
N MET A 98 3.92 5.38 12.46
CA MET A 98 2.52 5.81 12.65
C MET A 98 1.53 4.64 12.53
N LEU A 99 1.77 3.73 11.58
CA LEU A 99 0.93 2.54 11.43
C LEU A 99 1.16 1.55 12.59
N GLN A 100 2.41 1.31 12.97
CA GLN A 100 2.77 0.40 14.09
C GLN A 100 2.20 0.89 15.43
N SER A 101 2.27 2.18 15.71
CA SER A 101 1.75 2.78 16.96
C SER A 101 0.22 2.82 17.03
N GLY A 102 -0.48 2.65 15.90
CA GLY A 102 -1.94 2.78 15.83
C GLY A 102 -2.41 4.24 15.70
N GLU A 103 -1.53 5.19 15.44
CA GLU A 103 -1.90 6.57 15.11
C GLU A 103 -2.75 6.62 13.82
N ILE A 104 -2.49 5.71 12.90
CA ILE A 104 -3.28 5.48 11.70
C ILE A 104 -3.78 4.03 11.65
N ASP A 105 -4.94 3.82 11.03
CA ASP A 105 -5.51 2.50 10.81
C ASP A 105 -5.02 1.87 9.50
N LEU A 106 -4.87 2.69 8.47
CA LEU A 106 -4.52 2.30 7.10
C LEU A 106 -3.42 3.20 6.56
N LEU A 107 -2.41 2.59 5.93
CA LEU A 107 -1.41 3.29 5.16
C LEU A 107 -1.66 3.04 3.66
N SER A 108 -2.20 4.02 2.94
CA SER A 108 -2.37 4.05 1.48
C SER A 108 -1.51 5.20 0.94
N ARG A 109 -0.24 4.90 0.66
CA ARG A 109 0.78 5.92 0.42
C ARG A 109 1.91 5.38 -0.43
N THR A 110 1.67 5.12 -1.72
CA THR A 110 2.73 4.69 -2.65
C THR A 110 3.78 3.80 -1.96
N THR A 111 3.33 2.74 -1.27
CA THR A 111 4.20 1.93 -0.41
C THR A 111 4.49 0.60 -1.06
N THR A 112 5.75 0.38 -1.41
CA THR A 112 6.23 -0.83 -2.06
C THR A 112 6.21 -2.02 -1.12
N TRP A 113 5.58 -3.11 -1.54
CA TRP A 113 5.61 -4.39 -0.86
C TRP A 113 7.00 -5.03 -0.99
N THR A 114 7.68 -5.21 0.12
CA THR A 114 8.97 -5.92 0.17
C THR A 114 8.99 -6.94 1.29
N LEU A 115 9.81 -7.98 1.14
CA LEU A 115 10.01 -8.99 2.18
C LEU A 115 10.41 -8.35 3.53
N THR A 116 11.35 -7.42 3.51
CA THR A 116 11.82 -6.74 4.74
C THR A 116 10.69 -5.99 5.44
N ARG A 117 9.90 -5.20 4.70
CA ARG A 117 8.76 -4.44 5.28
C ARG A 117 7.72 -5.37 5.89
N GLU A 118 7.41 -6.47 5.23
CA GLU A 118 6.41 -7.41 5.72
C GLU A 118 6.94 -8.31 6.84
N ALA A 119 8.17 -8.81 6.72
CA ALA A 119 8.71 -9.78 7.67
C ALA A 119 9.17 -9.14 8.98
N SER A 120 9.76 -7.90 8.93
CA SER A 120 10.43 -7.30 10.08
C SER A 120 9.66 -6.16 10.76
N LEU A 121 8.68 -5.52 10.08
CA LEU A 121 7.99 -4.37 10.65
C LEU A 121 6.64 -4.69 11.29
N GLY A 122 6.21 -5.95 11.33
CA GLY A 122 4.88 -6.30 11.87
C GLY A 122 3.72 -5.76 11.03
N LEU A 123 3.93 -5.61 9.73
CA LEU A 123 2.99 -5.06 8.77
C LEU A 123 2.59 -6.12 7.74
N VAL A 124 1.46 -5.92 7.07
CA VAL A 124 1.01 -6.78 5.97
C VAL A 124 0.36 -5.96 4.87
N PHE A 125 0.66 -6.32 3.62
CA PHE A 125 0.13 -5.67 2.44
C PHE A 125 -1.18 -6.34 2.00
N ALA A 126 -2.23 -5.55 1.84
CA ALA A 126 -3.56 -6.07 1.52
C ALA A 126 -3.84 -6.25 0.03
N GLY A 127 -2.85 -5.99 -0.82
CA GLY A 127 -2.93 -6.13 -2.27
C GLY A 127 -1.95 -5.20 -2.97
N ILE A 128 -1.94 -5.22 -4.30
CA ILE A 128 -1.13 -4.31 -5.12
C ILE A 128 -2.10 -3.44 -5.92
N ASN A 129 -2.19 -2.17 -5.55
CA ASN A 129 -3.05 -1.21 -6.24
C ASN A 129 -2.37 -0.52 -7.43
N VAL A 130 -1.03 -0.49 -7.47
CA VAL A 130 -0.24 -0.02 -8.61
C VAL A 130 1.00 -0.89 -8.77
N PHE A 131 1.15 -1.52 -9.93
CA PHE A 131 2.41 -2.10 -10.37
C PHE A 131 3.25 -1.00 -11.00
N ASP A 132 4.36 -0.65 -10.37
CA ASP A 132 5.26 0.42 -10.74
C ASP A 132 6.71 -0.06 -10.84
N GLY A 133 7.61 0.84 -11.14
CA GLY A 133 9.04 0.65 -11.15
C GLY A 133 9.75 1.97 -10.90
N GLN A 134 11.00 1.91 -10.46
CA GLN A 134 11.82 3.11 -10.27
C GLN A 134 12.46 3.58 -11.56
N GLY A 135 12.40 4.89 -11.80
CA GLY A 135 13.06 5.56 -12.92
C GLY A 135 13.99 6.69 -12.47
N PHE A 136 14.58 7.34 -13.47
CA PHE A 136 15.34 8.56 -13.30
C PHE A 136 14.77 9.67 -14.17
N MET A 137 14.69 10.87 -13.63
CA MET A 137 14.35 12.06 -14.37
C MET A 137 15.53 13.02 -14.38
N VAL A 138 15.81 13.61 -15.53
CA VAL A 138 16.89 14.59 -15.73
C VAL A 138 16.36 15.86 -16.34
N HIS A 139 17.13 16.93 -16.28
CA HIS A 139 16.88 18.12 -17.08
C HIS A 139 17.14 17.80 -18.56
N ARG A 140 16.22 18.16 -19.44
CA ARG A 140 16.35 17.87 -20.88
C ARG A 140 17.58 18.54 -21.52
N ASP A 141 17.97 19.70 -21.02
CA ASP A 141 19.14 20.45 -21.47
C ASP A 141 20.48 19.83 -21.02
N SER A 142 20.45 18.80 -20.17
CA SER A 142 21.67 18.04 -19.82
C SER A 142 22.20 17.16 -20.96
N GLY A 143 21.36 16.85 -21.95
CA GLY A 143 21.70 15.93 -23.04
C GLY A 143 21.76 14.45 -22.65
N VAL A 144 21.51 14.11 -21.37
CA VAL A 144 21.45 12.72 -20.88
C VAL A 144 20.18 12.04 -21.39
N THR A 145 20.32 10.86 -22.00
CA THR A 145 19.21 10.09 -22.58
C THR A 145 19.11 8.66 -22.02
N SER A 146 20.05 8.25 -21.17
CA SER A 146 20.10 6.94 -20.53
C SER A 146 20.65 7.06 -19.12
N ALA A 147 20.09 6.30 -18.18
CA ALA A 147 20.57 6.24 -16.80
C ALA A 147 22.02 5.78 -16.67
N LYS A 148 22.54 5.05 -17.68
CA LYS A 148 23.94 4.63 -17.75
C LYS A 148 24.91 5.77 -18.02
N GLN A 149 24.42 6.94 -18.42
CA GLN A 149 25.22 8.16 -18.61
C GLN A 149 25.35 9.01 -17.35
N LEU A 150 24.81 8.55 -16.21
CA LEU A 150 24.82 9.29 -14.94
C LEU A 150 26.09 9.07 -14.11
N ASP A 151 27.25 8.66 -14.72
CA ASP A 151 28.51 8.54 -13.96
C ASP A 151 28.94 9.90 -13.39
N GLY A 152 29.18 9.95 -12.09
CA GLY A 152 29.55 11.15 -11.36
C GLY A 152 28.41 12.09 -11.01
N ALA A 153 27.18 11.78 -11.39
CA ALA A 153 26.01 12.64 -11.17
C ALA A 153 25.66 12.83 -9.69
N THR A 154 25.10 14.00 -9.37
CA THR A 154 24.37 14.23 -8.13
C THR A 154 22.92 13.76 -8.30
N VAL A 155 22.42 12.92 -7.40
CA VAL A 155 21.10 12.30 -7.52
C VAL A 155 20.22 12.60 -6.29
N CYS A 156 19.14 13.32 -6.52
CA CYS A 156 18.12 13.58 -5.50
C CYS A 156 17.32 12.31 -5.19
N VAL A 157 17.17 11.97 -3.90
CA VAL A 157 16.42 10.79 -3.42
C VAL A 157 15.85 11.04 -2.03
N GLN A 158 14.68 10.43 -1.73
CA GLN A 158 14.11 10.48 -0.38
C GLN A 158 14.65 9.33 0.49
N PRO A 159 14.98 9.58 1.77
CA PRO A 159 15.47 8.55 2.68
C PRO A 159 14.36 7.56 3.08
N GLY A 160 14.76 6.35 3.51
CA GLY A 160 13.85 5.30 3.99
C GLY A 160 12.95 4.71 2.91
N THR A 161 13.38 4.81 1.66
CA THR A 161 12.67 4.30 0.49
C THR A 161 13.37 3.10 -0.13
N THR A 162 12.63 2.28 -0.89
CA THR A 162 13.21 1.27 -1.78
C THR A 162 14.08 1.93 -2.85
N THR A 163 13.68 3.12 -3.29
CA THR A 163 14.35 3.86 -4.36
C THR A 163 15.77 4.32 -3.97
N GLU A 164 16.01 4.62 -2.69
CA GLU A 164 17.35 4.90 -2.16
C GLU A 164 18.28 3.68 -2.25
N LEU A 165 17.75 2.49 -1.90
CA LEU A 165 18.48 1.23 -1.95
C LEU A 165 18.75 0.80 -3.41
N ASN A 166 17.70 0.81 -4.23
CA ASN A 166 17.81 0.41 -5.64
C ASN A 166 18.73 1.33 -6.45
N MET A 167 18.72 2.64 -6.16
CA MET A 167 19.67 3.60 -6.76
C MET A 167 21.12 3.16 -6.45
N THR A 168 21.40 2.91 -5.19
CA THR A 168 22.75 2.49 -4.77
C THR A 168 23.18 1.20 -5.48
N ASP A 169 22.29 0.22 -5.58
CA ASP A 169 22.54 -1.03 -6.27
C ASP A 169 22.72 -0.84 -7.78
N PHE A 170 21.94 0.00 -8.40
CA PHE A 170 22.05 0.32 -9.83
C PHE A 170 23.42 0.91 -10.17
N PHE A 171 23.85 1.94 -9.45
CA PHE A 171 25.14 2.59 -9.70
C PHE A 171 26.30 1.61 -9.45
N ARG A 172 26.25 0.84 -8.35
CA ARG A 172 27.27 -0.19 -8.03
C ARG A 172 27.36 -1.25 -9.13
N THR A 173 26.22 -1.78 -9.56
CA THR A 173 26.17 -2.87 -10.57
C THR A 173 26.67 -2.42 -11.93
N ASN A 174 26.41 -1.16 -12.29
CA ASN A 174 26.87 -0.58 -13.56
C ASN A 174 28.27 0.05 -13.44
N ARG A 175 28.93 -0.02 -12.25
CA ARG A 175 30.25 0.58 -11.99
C ARG A 175 30.29 2.08 -12.22
N LEU A 176 29.20 2.76 -11.91
CA LEU A 176 29.04 4.20 -11.99
C LEU A 176 29.24 4.82 -10.62
N ARG A 177 29.77 6.03 -10.59
CA ARG A 177 29.87 6.87 -9.39
C ARG A 177 28.68 7.79 -9.32
N PHE A 178 28.25 8.16 -8.12
CA PHE A 178 27.23 9.17 -7.88
C PHE A 178 27.40 9.80 -6.52
N THR A 179 26.76 10.96 -6.32
CA THR A 179 26.64 11.63 -5.03
C THR A 179 25.17 11.76 -4.67
N PRO A 180 24.68 11.08 -3.60
CA PRO A 180 23.28 11.19 -3.20
C PRO A 180 23.02 12.57 -2.57
N VAL A 181 21.91 13.20 -2.95
CA VAL A 181 21.33 14.38 -2.31
C VAL A 181 20.06 13.94 -1.62
N VAL A 182 20.16 13.61 -0.33
CA VAL A 182 19.09 13.01 0.46
C VAL A 182 18.24 14.09 1.10
N ILE A 183 16.98 14.19 0.71
CA ILE A 183 16.01 15.18 1.22
C ILE A 183 14.68 14.47 1.50
N GLU A 184 14.19 14.54 2.75
CA GLU A 184 12.96 13.85 3.15
C GLU A 184 11.69 14.56 2.63
N ASN A 185 11.67 15.89 2.73
CA ASN A 185 10.50 16.67 2.32
C ASN A 185 10.34 16.62 0.79
N ILE A 186 9.15 16.20 0.32
CA ILE A 186 8.88 15.99 -1.11
C ILE A 186 8.90 17.30 -1.92
N GLU A 187 8.49 18.43 -1.34
CA GLU A 187 8.51 19.72 -2.03
C GLU A 187 9.92 20.30 -2.08
N GLU A 188 10.72 20.09 -1.02
CA GLU A 188 12.12 20.53 -0.99
C GLU A 188 12.97 19.76 -2.00
N ILE A 189 12.79 18.43 -2.11
CA ILE A 189 13.55 17.61 -3.07
C ILE A 189 13.20 17.99 -4.52
N ARG A 190 11.92 18.25 -4.80
CA ARG A 190 11.46 18.73 -6.10
C ARG A 190 12.06 20.11 -6.44
N THR A 191 12.04 21.02 -5.46
CA THR A 191 12.65 22.35 -5.59
C THR A 191 14.15 22.25 -5.81
N ALA A 192 14.86 21.38 -5.08
CA ALA A 192 16.29 21.12 -5.26
C ALA A 192 16.60 20.63 -6.69
N PHE A 193 15.80 19.71 -7.21
CA PHE A 193 15.94 19.21 -8.57
C PHE A 193 15.64 20.30 -9.61
N ILE A 194 14.53 21.05 -9.48
CA ILE A 194 14.17 22.16 -10.40
C ILE A 194 15.30 23.18 -10.49
N ASN A 195 15.95 23.51 -9.36
CA ASN A 195 17.04 24.46 -9.25
C ASN A 195 18.42 23.87 -9.59
N LYS A 196 18.47 22.67 -10.20
CA LYS A 196 19.71 22.00 -10.62
C LYS A 196 20.72 21.75 -9.48
N ARG A 197 20.22 21.59 -8.24
CA ARG A 197 21.05 21.10 -7.13
C ARG A 197 21.39 19.61 -7.29
N CYS A 198 20.57 18.89 -8.06
CA CYS A 198 20.80 17.52 -8.46
C CYS A 198 20.72 17.41 -9.99
N ASP A 199 21.61 16.62 -10.57
CA ASP A 199 21.62 16.31 -12.00
C ASP A 199 20.45 15.39 -12.38
N ALA A 200 20.09 14.49 -11.47
CA ALA A 200 18.96 13.57 -11.63
C ALA A 200 18.09 13.52 -10.37
N TYR A 201 16.80 13.23 -10.56
CA TYR A 201 15.85 12.88 -9.50
C TYR A 201 15.35 11.45 -9.72
N THR A 202 15.39 10.60 -8.68
CA THR A 202 14.95 9.22 -8.75
C THR A 202 13.88 8.91 -7.73
N THR A 203 12.81 8.27 -8.18
CA THR A 203 11.70 7.71 -7.40
C THR A 203 10.87 6.80 -8.31
N ASP A 204 9.71 6.34 -7.86
CA ASP A 204 8.76 5.59 -8.68
C ASP A 204 8.41 6.34 -9.98
N ALA A 205 8.30 5.64 -11.09
CA ALA A 205 8.01 6.25 -12.40
C ALA A 205 6.67 7.01 -12.40
N SER A 206 5.67 6.49 -11.69
CA SER A 206 4.39 7.20 -11.49
C SER A 206 4.57 8.51 -10.72
N SER A 207 5.45 8.53 -9.72
CA SER A 207 5.78 9.75 -8.96
C SER A 207 6.56 10.76 -9.80
N LEU A 208 7.43 10.31 -10.71
CA LEU A 208 8.10 11.17 -11.69
C LEU A 208 7.10 11.74 -12.71
N ALA A 209 6.15 10.94 -13.18
CA ALA A 209 5.06 11.40 -14.03
C ALA A 209 4.19 12.45 -13.30
N SER A 210 3.86 12.20 -12.03
CA SER A 210 3.16 13.15 -11.15
C SER A 210 3.92 14.48 -11.03
N PHE A 211 5.24 14.42 -10.80
CA PHE A 211 6.09 15.60 -10.76
C PHE A 211 6.05 16.38 -12.09
N ALA A 212 6.20 15.68 -13.22
CA ALA A 212 6.15 16.33 -14.53
C ALA A 212 4.78 16.99 -14.79
N ALA A 213 3.69 16.30 -14.49
CA ALA A 213 2.33 16.83 -14.63
C ALA A 213 2.12 18.11 -13.79
N ALA A 214 2.66 18.15 -12.57
CA ALA A 214 2.59 19.32 -11.70
C ALA A 214 3.33 20.55 -12.27
N GLN A 215 4.28 20.36 -13.22
CA GLN A 215 5.00 21.47 -13.85
C GLN A 215 4.21 22.15 -14.98
N GLY A 216 3.07 21.58 -15.41
CA GLY A 216 2.23 22.15 -16.46
C GLY A 216 3.03 22.43 -17.74
N ALA A 217 3.03 23.66 -18.21
CA ALA A 217 3.76 24.06 -19.44
C ALA A 217 5.28 23.86 -19.36
N ASN A 218 5.84 23.75 -18.15
CA ASN A 218 7.28 23.52 -17.94
C ASN A 218 7.65 22.02 -17.92
N ALA A 219 6.71 21.10 -18.05
CA ALA A 219 6.96 19.65 -18.01
C ALA A 219 8.00 19.23 -19.07
N ASN A 220 8.02 19.89 -20.22
CA ASN A 220 8.96 19.62 -21.32
C ASN A 220 10.43 19.93 -21.00
N ARG A 221 10.72 20.62 -19.89
CA ARG A 221 12.10 20.87 -19.39
C ARG A 221 12.73 19.61 -18.81
N PHE A 222 11.93 18.60 -18.49
CA PHE A 222 12.36 17.37 -17.84
C PHE A 222 12.22 16.18 -18.79
N LEU A 223 13.05 15.17 -18.58
CA LEU A 223 13.04 13.92 -19.35
C LEU A 223 13.05 12.75 -18.37
N LEU A 224 12.01 11.93 -18.40
CA LEU A 224 12.03 10.63 -17.78
C LEU A 224 12.88 9.70 -18.65
N LEU A 225 13.95 9.15 -18.06
CA LEU A 225 14.81 8.20 -18.77
C LEU A 225 14.10 6.86 -19.01
N PRO A 226 14.45 6.11 -20.05
CA PRO A 226 13.72 4.91 -20.44
C PRO A 226 13.94 3.70 -19.51
N GLU A 227 15.00 3.72 -18.71
CA GLU A 227 15.32 2.59 -17.85
C GLU A 227 14.45 2.55 -16.61
N ILE A 228 13.78 1.43 -16.39
CA ILE A 228 13.14 1.06 -15.14
C ILE A 228 14.06 0.08 -14.41
N ILE A 229 14.53 0.45 -13.23
CA ILE A 229 15.60 -0.25 -12.53
C ILE A 229 15.13 -1.17 -11.40
N SER A 230 13.82 -1.17 -11.09
CA SER A 230 13.26 -2.01 -10.05
C SER A 230 11.82 -2.43 -10.33
N LYS A 231 11.28 -3.30 -9.47
CA LYS A 231 9.85 -3.58 -9.34
C LYS A 231 9.34 -2.90 -8.09
N GLU A 232 8.32 -2.07 -8.24
CA GLU A 232 7.67 -1.35 -7.14
C GLU A 232 6.19 -1.73 -7.08
N PRO A 233 5.83 -2.88 -6.47
CA PRO A 233 4.44 -3.27 -6.23
C PRO A 233 3.89 -2.43 -5.08
N LEU A 234 3.16 -1.37 -5.39
CA LEU A 234 2.59 -0.45 -4.41
C LEU A 234 1.25 -0.98 -3.89
N GLY A 235 0.99 -0.83 -2.61
CA GLY A 235 -0.28 -1.29 -2.06
C GLY A 235 -0.61 -0.76 -0.67
N PRO A 236 -1.89 -0.91 -0.25
CA PRO A 236 -2.34 -0.55 1.08
C PRO A 236 -1.76 -1.49 2.13
N VAL A 237 -1.38 -0.93 3.28
CA VAL A 237 -0.70 -1.63 4.37
C VAL A 237 -1.48 -1.49 5.66
N VAL A 238 -1.60 -2.59 6.40
CA VAL A 238 -2.20 -2.64 7.74
C VAL A 238 -1.26 -3.34 8.73
N ARG A 239 -1.56 -3.26 10.03
CA ARG A 239 -0.82 -4.00 11.06
C ARG A 239 -1.07 -5.50 10.95
N LYS A 240 -0.04 -6.31 11.20
CA LYS A 240 -0.21 -7.76 11.39
C LYS A 240 -1.00 -8.08 12.65
N GLY A 241 -1.68 -9.23 12.64
CA GLY A 241 -2.39 -9.76 13.80
C GLY A 241 -3.88 -9.44 13.81
N ASP A 242 -4.33 -8.41 13.12
CA ASP A 242 -5.75 -8.13 12.88
C ASP A 242 -6.17 -8.65 11.50
N TRP A 243 -6.36 -9.95 11.41
CA TRP A 243 -6.67 -10.64 10.15
C TRP A 243 -8.03 -10.27 9.58
N ARG A 244 -9.01 -9.95 10.44
CA ARG A 244 -10.33 -9.50 9.98
C ARG A 244 -10.24 -8.16 9.27
N TYR A 245 -9.53 -7.20 9.85
CA TYR A 245 -9.34 -5.90 9.23
C TYR A 245 -8.51 -6.00 7.94
N PHE A 246 -7.46 -6.83 7.95
CA PHE A 246 -6.67 -7.14 6.77
C PHE A 246 -7.54 -7.71 5.63
N ASP A 247 -8.41 -8.69 5.94
CA ASP A 247 -9.32 -9.26 4.96
C ASP A 247 -10.28 -8.21 4.39
N VAL A 248 -10.82 -7.32 5.23
CA VAL A 248 -11.67 -6.22 4.77
C VAL A 248 -10.94 -5.32 3.77
N VAL A 249 -9.73 -4.86 4.11
CA VAL A 249 -8.96 -3.97 3.21
C VAL A 249 -8.62 -4.69 1.91
N ARG A 250 -8.23 -5.96 1.97
CA ARG A 250 -7.95 -6.80 0.80
C ARG A 250 -9.18 -7.01 -0.07
N TRP A 251 -10.31 -7.37 0.52
CA TRP A 251 -11.54 -7.62 -0.24
C TRP A 251 -12.16 -6.33 -0.79
N VAL A 252 -11.92 -5.17 -0.18
CA VAL A 252 -12.24 -3.88 -0.80
C VAL A 252 -11.47 -3.70 -2.10
N HIS A 253 -10.15 -3.99 -2.12
CA HIS A 253 -9.36 -3.95 -3.36
C HIS A 253 -9.92 -4.93 -4.41
N PHE A 254 -10.20 -6.17 -4.04
CA PHE A 254 -10.77 -7.16 -4.96
C PHE A 254 -12.18 -6.78 -5.45
N ALA A 255 -12.98 -6.14 -4.62
CA ALA A 255 -14.30 -5.64 -5.04
C ALA A 255 -14.18 -4.54 -6.11
N LEU A 256 -13.19 -3.64 -6.01
CA LEU A 256 -12.94 -2.63 -7.04
C LEU A 256 -12.57 -3.27 -8.39
N LEU A 257 -11.76 -4.34 -8.38
CA LEU A 257 -11.38 -5.09 -9.58
C LEU A 257 -12.55 -5.89 -10.13
N THR A 258 -13.26 -6.64 -9.28
CA THR A 258 -14.43 -7.44 -9.66
C THR A 258 -15.54 -6.58 -10.28
N ALA A 259 -15.76 -5.39 -9.73
CA ALA A 259 -16.73 -4.47 -10.30
C ALA A 259 -16.36 -4.03 -11.72
N GLU A 260 -15.07 -3.77 -11.98
CA GLU A 260 -14.61 -3.48 -13.34
C GLU A 260 -14.78 -4.67 -14.28
N GLU A 261 -14.46 -5.90 -13.82
CA GLU A 261 -14.66 -7.14 -14.60
C GLU A 261 -16.12 -7.36 -14.96
N LEU A 262 -17.04 -7.06 -14.04
CA LEU A 262 -18.50 -7.20 -14.23
C LEU A 262 -19.14 -6.01 -14.95
N GLY A 263 -18.39 -4.95 -15.28
CA GLY A 263 -18.90 -3.73 -15.89
C GLY A 263 -19.77 -2.88 -14.95
N ILE A 264 -19.59 -3.08 -13.63
CA ILE A 264 -20.30 -2.30 -12.61
C ILE A 264 -19.51 -1.01 -12.35
N THR A 265 -20.15 0.13 -12.56
CA THR A 265 -19.55 1.46 -12.42
C THR A 265 -20.27 2.27 -11.34
N GLN A 266 -19.70 3.40 -10.96
CA GLN A 266 -20.33 4.34 -10.04
C GLN A 266 -21.72 4.79 -10.54
N ALA A 267 -21.83 5.02 -11.86
CA ALA A 267 -23.07 5.50 -12.47
C ALA A 267 -24.16 4.42 -12.57
N ASN A 268 -23.78 3.14 -12.79
CA ASN A 268 -24.75 2.09 -13.08
C ASN A 268 -24.97 1.07 -11.95
N VAL A 269 -24.23 1.14 -10.83
CA VAL A 269 -24.33 0.15 -9.73
C VAL A 269 -25.77 -0.03 -9.22
N GLY A 270 -26.59 1.01 -9.27
CA GLY A 270 -28.00 0.95 -8.87
C GLY A 270 -28.88 0.09 -9.79
N SER A 271 -28.55 -0.02 -11.08
CA SER A 271 -29.33 -0.79 -12.05
C SER A 271 -29.22 -2.31 -11.90
N PHE A 272 -28.24 -2.79 -11.14
CA PHE A 272 -28.03 -4.22 -10.91
C PHE A 272 -28.83 -4.80 -9.73
N ALA A 273 -29.71 -4.03 -9.11
CA ALA A 273 -30.53 -4.47 -7.98
C ALA A 273 -31.40 -5.70 -8.29
N ASN A 274 -31.77 -5.92 -9.56
CA ASN A 274 -32.59 -7.06 -9.99
C ASN A 274 -31.86 -7.95 -11.02
N SER A 275 -30.51 -8.00 -10.94
CA SER A 275 -29.73 -8.83 -11.85
C SER A 275 -30.01 -10.31 -11.66
N THR A 276 -30.09 -11.06 -12.77
CA THR A 276 -30.19 -12.53 -12.75
C THR A 276 -28.83 -13.21 -12.85
N ASN A 277 -27.75 -12.47 -13.05
CA ASN A 277 -26.40 -13.01 -13.07
C ASN A 277 -25.94 -13.37 -11.64
N PRO A 278 -25.60 -14.63 -11.35
CA PRO A 278 -25.25 -15.05 -10.01
C PRO A 278 -24.02 -14.36 -9.39
N ASP A 279 -23.03 -13.99 -10.22
CA ASP A 279 -21.83 -13.26 -9.74
C ASP A 279 -22.21 -11.83 -9.34
N ILE A 280 -23.06 -11.18 -10.12
CA ILE A 280 -23.58 -9.85 -9.79
C ILE A 280 -24.48 -9.92 -8.55
N GLN A 281 -25.33 -10.93 -8.42
CA GLN A 281 -26.17 -11.11 -7.23
C GLN A 281 -25.33 -11.22 -5.95
N ARG A 282 -24.24 -12.00 -5.98
CA ARG A 282 -23.29 -12.09 -4.86
C ARG A 282 -22.60 -10.77 -4.58
N PHE A 283 -22.11 -10.12 -5.63
CA PHE A 283 -21.46 -8.80 -5.52
C PHE A 283 -22.41 -7.76 -4.88
N MET A 284 -23.67 -7.76 -5.30
CA MET A 284 -24.70 -6.85 -4.78
C MET A 284 -25.21 -7.21 -3.37
N GLY A 285 -24.75 -8.32 -2.79
CA GLY A 285 -25.21 -8.80 -1.49
C GLY A 285 -26.65 -9.34 -1.48
N GLN A 286 -27.17 -9.76 -2.64
CA GLN A 286 -28.53 -10.32 -2.78
C GLN A 286 -28.55 -11.79 -2.42
N THR A 287 -27.46 -12.50 -2.59
CA THR A 287 -27.29 -13.92 -2.27
C THR A 287 -25.98 -14.15 -1.51
N GLY A 288 -26.01 -15.07 -0.53
CA GLY A 288 -24.87 -15.38 0.33
C GLY A 288 -24.64 -14.34 1.44
N ASP A 289 -23.78 -14.71 2.40
CA ASP A 289 -23.47 -13.92 3.61
C ASP A 289 -22.07 -13.31 3.56
N LEU A 290 -21.57 -12.92 2.36
CA LEU A 290 -20.19 -12.49 2.14
C LEU A 290 -19.80 -11.27 2.97
N GLY A 291 -20.72 -10.31 3.14
CA GLY A 291 -20.51 -9.16 4.01
C GLY A 291 -20.36 -9.59 5.47
N GLN A 292 -21.26 -10.45 5.96
CA GLN A 292 -21.24 -10.92 7.34
C GLN A 292 -19.96 -11.69 7.68
N MET A 293 -19.44 -12.51 6.75
CA MET A 293 -18.16 -13.21 6.91
C MET A 293 -16.99 -12.24 7.18
N LEU A 294 -17.03 -11.06 6.58
CA LEU A 294 -16.06 -9.97 6.80
C LEU A 294 -16.43 -9.08 8.01
N GLY A 295 -17.59 -9.31 8.65
CA GLY A 295 -18.13 -8.43 9.67
C GLY A 295 -18.63 -7.09 9.12
N LEU A 296 -19.04 -7.08 7.85
CA LEU A 296 -19.59 -5.90 7.15
C LEU A 296 -21.09 -6.09 6.88
N GLU A 297 -21.76 -5.05 6.48
CA GLU A 297 -23.13 -5.12 5.97
C GLU A 297 -23.16 -5.89 4.64
N LYS A 298 -24.30 -6.51 4.32
CA LYS A 298 -24.42 -7.37 3.13
C LYS A 298 -24.16 -6.63 1.81
N ASP A 299 -24.45 -5.32 1.76
CA ASP A 299 -24.31 -4.46 0.58
C ASP A 299 -23.02 -3.61 0.61
N TRP A 300 -22.01 -4.06 1.35
CA TRP A 300 -20.74 -3.34 1.48
C TRP A 300 -20.06 -3.08 0.12
N ALA A 301 -20.03 -4.07 -0.78
CA ALA A 301 -19.36 -3.95 -2.07
C ALA A 301 -20.03 -2.91 -3.01
N PRO A 302 -21.37 -2.96 -3.26
CA PRO A 302 -22.00 -1.90 -4.03
C PRO A 302 -21.93 -0.51 -3.36
N ARG A 303 -21.84 -0.41 -2.02
CA ARG A 303 -21.56 0.87 -1.34
C ARG A 303 -20.21 1.43 -1.72
N VAL A 304 -19.16 0.59 -1.76
CA VAL A 304 -17.82 0.98 -2.21
C VAL A 304 -17.86 1.55 -3.63
N ILE A 305 -18.50 0.84 -4.56
CA ILE A 305 -18.56 1.29 -5.95
C ILE A 305 -19.39 2.59 -6.09
N ARG A 306 -20.47 2.71 -5.35
CA ARG A 306 -21.26 3.96 -5.32
C ARG A 306 -20.44 5.14 -4.79
N ALA A 307 -19.53 4.87 -3.86
CA ALA A 307 -18.69 5.89 -3.23
C ALA A 307 -17.55 6.37 -4.14
N VAL A 308 -16.80 5.45 -4.75
CA VAL A 308 -15.53 5.77 -5.42
C VAL A 308 -15.43 5.25 -6.87
N GLY A 309 -16.43 4.50 -7.35
CA GLY A 309 -16.35 3.80 -8.63
C GLY A 309 -15.55 2.51 -8.55
N ASN A 310 -15.36 1.82 -9.69
CA ASN A 310 -14.52 0.65 -9.81
C ASN A 310 -13.04 1.03 -10.01
N TYR A 311 -12.15 0.05 -10.06
CA TYR A 311 -10.70 0.30 -10.22
C TYR A 311 -10.36 1.07 -11.51
N GLY A 312 -11.04 0.76 -12.63
CA GLY A 312 -10.86 1.48 -13.89
C GLY A 312 -11.24 2.95 -13.77
N GLU A 313 -12.37 3.26 -13.13
CA GLU A 313 -12.82 4.64 -12.93
C GLU A 313 -11.87 5.42 -11.99
N ILE A 314 -11.34 4.76 -10.94
CA ILE A 314 -10.32 5.34 -10.07
C ILE A 314 -9.05 5.65 -10.86
N TRP A 315 -8.62 4.73 -11.74
CA TRP A 315 -7.44 4.93 -12.58
C TRP A 315 -7.62 6.10 -13.55
N GLU A 316 -8.70 6.09 -14.32
CA GLU A 316 -9.00 7.13 -15.33
C GLU A 316 -9.08 8.53 -14.70
N ARG A 317 -9.65 8.63 -13.52
CA ARG A 317 -9.80 9.91 -12.81
C ARG A 317 -8.47 10.44 -12.26
N ASN A 318 -7.56 9.56 -11.84
CA ASN A 318 -6.38 9.94 -11.07
C ASN A 318 -5.06 9.78 -11.84
N MET A 319 -4.88 8.66 -12.56
CA MET A 319 -3.59 8.29 -13.16
C MET A 319 -3.47 8.70 -14.63
N THR A 320 -4.57 8.62 -15.38
CA THR A 320 -4.59 9.05 -16.79
C THR A 320 -4.22 10.53 -16.95
N PRO A 321 -4.70 11.47 -16.11
CA PRO A 321 -4.34 12.88 -16.24
C PRO A 321 -2.85 13.20 -16.01
N ILE A 322 -2.13 12.37 -15.26
CA ILE A 322 -0.69 12.54 -15.06
C ILE A 322 0.16 11.87 -16.16
N GLY A 323 -0.50 11.29 -17.17
CA GLY A 323 0.18 10.61 -18.27
C GLY A 323 0.80 9.26 -17.90
N PHE A 324 0.42 8.67 -16.75
CA PHE A 324 0.92 7.35 -16.35
C PHE A 324 0.04 6.25 -17.01
N PRO A 325 0.59 5.45 -17.94
CA PRO A 325 -0.19 4.49 -18.71
C PRO A 325 -0.65 3.34 -17.83
N ARG A 326 -1.86 2.83 -18.08
CA ARG A 326 -2.40 1.71 -17.33
C ARG A 326 -1.56 0.43 -17.53
N SER A 327 -1.16 0.11 -18.76
CA SER A 327 -0.23 -0.98 -19.08
C SER A 327 -0.47 -2.26 -18.26
N VAL A 328 0.52 -2.71 -17.50
CA VAL A 328 0.45 -3.88 -16.59
C VAL A 328 -0.61 -3.73 -15.48
N ASN A 329 -1.09 -2.53 -15.24
CA ASN A 329 -2.17 -2.24 -14.28
C ASN A 329 -3.58 -2.51 -14.84
N ASN A 330 -3.68 -3.01 -16.08
CA ASN A 330 -4.96 -3.52 -16.60
C ASN A 330 -5.38 -4.80 -15.87
N LEU A 331 -6.67 -5.12 -16.00
CA LEU A 331 -7.19 -6.43 -15.58
C LEU A 331 -6.46 -7.56 -16.33
N TRP A 332 -6.34 -8.71 -15.70
CA TRP A 332 -5.76 -9.92 -16.28
C TRP A 332 -6.41 -10.29 -17.63
N SER A 333 -7.73 -10.12 -17.77
CA SER A 333 -8.48 -10.36 -19.00
C SER A 333 -8.15 -9.38 -20.13
N LYS A 334 -7.47 -8.28 -19.82
CA LYS A 334 -6.99 -7.26 -20.77
C LYS A 334 -5.45 -7.24 -20.87
N GLY A 335 -4.79 -8.34 -20.46
CA GLY A 335 -3.34 -8.51 -20.55
C GLY A 335 -2.55 -7.83 -19.43
N GLY A 336 -3.19 -7.41 -18.34
CA GLY A 336 -2.54 -6.84 -17.16
C GLY A 336 -2.33 -7.84 -16.03
N LEU A 337 -1.91 -7.35 -14.87
CA LEU A 337 -1.61 -8.13 -13.66
C LEU A 337 -2.70 -7.99 -12.57
N GLN A 338 -3.68 -7.12 -12.75
CA GLN A 338 -4.76 -6.97 -11.78
C GLN A 338 -5.71 -8.17 -11.89
N TYR A 339 -5.78 -8.93 -10.78
CA TYR A 339 -6.54 -10.18 -10.69
C TYR A 339 -7.24 -10.27 -9.33
N ALA A 340 -8.56 -10.45 -9.34
CA ALA A 340 -9.35 -10.66 -8.13
C ALA A 340 -9.76 -12.13 -7.99
N PRO A 341 -9.64 -12.76 -6.81
CA PRO A 341 -10.25 -14.05 -6.54
C PRO A 341 -11.78 -13.97 -6.63
N PRO A 342 -12.45 -15.08 -6.98
CA PRO A 342 -13.91 -15.12 -7.05
C PRO A 342 -14.58 -14.80 -5.71
N MET A 343 -15.59 -13.95 -5.70
CA MET A 343 -16.44 -13.65 -4.55
C MET A 343 -17.50 -14.76 -4.38
N ARG A 344 -17.13 -15.87 -3.69
CA ARG A 344 -17.99 -17.04 -3.47
C ARG A 344 -17.97 -17.54 -2.05
#